data_6cb794caaf687d316ea59d0d802b130b
#
_entry.id   6cb794caaf687d316ea59d0d802b130b
#
_cell.length_a   1.000
_cell.length_b   1.000
_cell.length_c   1.000
_cell.angle_alpha   90.00
_cell.angle_beta   90.00
_cell.angle_gamma   90.00
#
_symmetry.space_group_name_H-M   'P 1'
#
loop_
_entity.id
_entity.type
_entity.pdbx_description
1 polymer ?
#
loop_
_entity_poly.entity_id
_entity_poly.type
_entity_poly.pdbx_seq_one_letter_code
_entity_poly.pdbx_strand_id
1 'polypeptide(L)' 'MADRGDGIMNKESFSFVVYMIHACANKWGKLPSEVYSILSRADCIDKFLVAHFDILHTQSTDYIVEDIAEYLGNRGVKI' A
#
# COMPACT_ATOMS: atom_id res chain seq x y z
N MET A 1 16.46 -13.80 12.90
CA MET A 1 16.43 -13.73 12.54
C MET A 1 15.81 -13.51 12.30
N ALA A 2 15.68 -13.39 12.07
CA ALA A 2 15.22 -13.18 11.64
C ALA A 2 14.48 -12.94 11.30
N ASP A 3 14.48 -12.94 11.19
CA ASP A 3 13.96 -12.82 10.68
C ASP A 3 13.02 -12.76 10.50
N ARG A 4 12.86 -12.98 10.79
CA ARG A 4 12.10 -13.03 10.43
C ARG A 4 11.21 -12.65 10.14
N GLY A 5 11.00 -12.94 10.51
CA GLY A 5 9.99 -12.50 10.01
C GLY A 5 10.02 -11.42 9.28
N ASP A 6 10.64 -11.14 9.48
CA ASP A 6 10.86 -10.26 8.76
C ASP A 6 10.93 -10.48 7.46
N GLY A 7 11.17 -11.31 7.06
CA GLY A 7 11.22 -11.60 5.70
C GLY A 7 10.03 -11.15 4.91
N ILE A 8 9.01 -10.78 5.57
CA ILE A 8 7.81 -10.32 4.90
C ILE A 8 7.98 -8.92 4.34
N MET A 9 8.57 -8.04 5.13
CA MET A 9 8.72 -6.65 4.71
C MET A 9 10.13 -6.18 5.02
N ASN A 10 10.92 -5.99 3.97
CA ASN A 10 12.25 -5.46 4.14
C ASN A 10 12.18 -3.92 4.17
N LYS A 11 13.34 -3.30 4.34
CA LYS A 11 13.41 -1.85 4.48
C LYS A 11 12.86 -1.12 3.26
N GLU A 12 13.18 -1.62 2.08
CA GLU A 12 12.73 -0.99 0.84
C GLU A 12 11.22 -1.10 0.68
N SER A 13 10.66 -2.26 0.97
CA SER A 13 9.21 -2.45 0.91
C SER A 13 8.51 -1.58 1.93
N PHE A 14 9.07 -1.48 3.12
CA PHE A 14 8.49 -0.64 4.16
C PHE A 14 8.45 0.82 3.73
N SER A 15 9.57 1.32 3.20
CA SER A 15 9.63 2.70 2.72
C SER A 15 8.63 2.94 1.60
N PHE A 16 8.48 1.97 0.71
CA PHE A 16 7.53 2.06 -0.38
C PHE A 16 6.09 2.14 0.15
N VAL A 17 5.77 1.30 1.13
CA VAL A 17 4.43 1.30 1.72
C VAL A 17 4.13 2.65 2.36
N VAL A 18 5.06 3.17 3.14
CA VAL A 18 4.88 4.47 3.78
C VAL A 18 4.70 5.57 2.74
N TYR A 19 5.51 5.53 1.69
CA TYR A 19 5.40 6.50 0.60
C TYR A 19 4.02 6.44 -0.04
N MET A 20 3.52 5.23 -0.30
CA MET A 20 2.23 5.08 -0.95
C MET A 20 1.07 5.48 -0.04
N ILE A 21 1.21 5.25 1.26
CA ILE A 21 0.19 5.72 2.19
C ILE A 21 0.05 7.24 2.12
N HIS A 22 1.18 7.94 2.10
CA HIS A 22 1.15 9.39 2.01
C HIS A 22 0.64 9.87 0.65
N ALA A 23 1.02 9.17 -0.42
CA ALA A 23 0.56 9.53 -1.76
C ALA A 23 -0.96 9.37 -1.88
N CYS A 24 -1.49 8.28 -1.35
CA CYS A 24 -2.94 8.06 -1.36
C CYS A 24 -3.65 9.10 -0.49
N ALA A 25 -3.09 9.40 0.68
CA ALA A 25 -3.69 10.40 1.57
C ALA A 25 -3.80 11.75 0.87
N ASN A 26 -2.74 12.13 0.18
CA ASN A 26 -2.72 13.38 -0.54
C ASN A 26 -3.74 13.40 -1.69
N LYS A 27 -3.81 12.29 -2.42
CA LYS A 27 -4.69 12.19 -3.58
C LYS A 27 -6.16 12.14 -3.16
N TRP A 28 -6.46 11.45 -2.07
CA TRP A 28 -7.84 11.25 -1.64
C TRP A 28 -8.31 12.29 -0.61
N GLY A 29 -7.44 13.21 -0.22
CA GLY A 29 -7.81 14.23 0.78
C GLY A 29 -8.06 13.63 2.15
N LYS A 30 -7.26 12.64 2.53
CA LYS A 30 -7.39 11.95 3.81
C LYS A 30 -6.10 12.04 4.60
N LEU A 31 -6.18 11.72 5.89
CA LEU A 31 -5.00 11.64 6.72
C LEU A 31 -4.28 10.31 6.45
N PRO A 32 -2.94 10.29 6.58
CA PRO A 32 -2.22 9.02 6.41
C PRO A 32 -2.71 7.92 7.34
N SER A 33 -3.10 8.24 8.57
CA SER A 33 -3.60 7.25 9.50
C SER A 33 -4.91 6.64 9.00
N GLU A 34 -5.75 7.44 8.35
CA GLU A 34 -7.00 6.93 7.77
C GLU A 34 -6.70 5.99 6.62
N VAL A 35 -5.75 6.39 5.77
CA VAL A 35 -5.37 5.54 4.64
C VAL A 35 -4.80 4.21 5.13
N TYR A 36 -3.94 4.26 6.15
CA TYR A 36 -3.39 3.05 6.72
C TYR A 36 -4.50 2.10 7.19
N SER A 37 -5.50 2.65 7.89
CA SER A 37 -6.62 1.83 8.37
C SER A 37 -7.40 1.21 7.20
N ILE A 38 -7.64 1.99 6.16
CA ILE A 38 -8.38 1.51 4.99
C ILE A 38 -7.61 0.38 4.31
N LEU A 39 -6.33 0.58 4.09
CA LEU A 39 -5.51 -0.43 3.42
C LEU A 39 -5.38 -1.69 4.27
N SER A 40 -5.23 -1.52 5.58
CA SER A 40 -5.11 -2.67 6.48
C SER A 40 -6.38 -3.51 6.48
N ARG A 41 -7.52 -2.85 6.44
CA ARG A 41 -8.81 -3.53 6.46
C ARG A 41 -8.99 -4.43 5.25
N ALA A 42 -8.42 -4.03 4.13
CA ALA A 42 -8.52 -4.80 2.88
C ALA A 42 -7.33 -5.72 2.66
N ASP A 43 -6.42 -5.82 3.61
CA ASP A 43 -5.16 -6.56 3.47
C ASP A 43 -4.34 -6.06 2.28
N CYS A 44 -4.51 -4.81 1.90
CA CYS A 44 -3.87 -4.26 0.72
C CYS A 44 -2.36 -4.13 0.92
N ILE A 45 -1.93 -3.84 2.13
CA ILE A 45 -0.50 -3.64 2.39
C ILE A 45 0.27 -4.91 2.12
N ASP A 46 -0.14 -6.01 2.73
CA ASP A 46 0.58 -7.28 2.60
C ASP A 46 0.33 -7.95 1.26
N LYS A 47 -0.92 -8.00 0.83
CA LYS A 47 -1.29 -8.82 -0.32
C LYS A 47 -1.17 -8.10 -1.64
N PHE A 48 -1.03 -6.77 -1.62
CA PHE A 48 -0.87 -6.02 -2.85
C PHE A 48 0.46 -5.27 -2.88
N LEU A 49 0.68 -4.37 -1.93
CA LEU A 49 1.86 -3.51 -1.98
C LEU A 49 3.15 -4.27 -1.73
N VAL A 50 3.20 -5.09 -0.69
CA VAL A 50 4.41 -5.85 -0.39
C VAL A 50 4.57 -7.00 -1.37
N ALA A 51 3.48 -7.72 -1.66
CA ALA A 51 3.53 -8.89 -2.54
C ALA A 51 4.00 -8.54 -3.95
N HIS A 52 3.66 -7.35 -4.43
CA HIS A 52 4.00 -6.93 -5.79
C HIS A 52 5.00 -5.79 -5.82
N PHE A 53 5.76 -5.63 -4.77
CA PHE A 53 6.72 -4.54 -4.67
C PHE A 53 7.66 -4.48 -5.87
N ASP A 54 8.16 -5.64 -6.30
CA ASP A 54 9.12 -5.70 -7.39
C ASP A 54 8.59 -5.05 -8.67
N ILE A 55 7.31 -5.17 -8.89
CA ILE A 55 6.67 -4.60 -10.08
C ILE A 55 6.22 -3.18 -9.82
N LEU A 56 5.57 -2.98 -8.69
CA LEU A 56 4.94 -1.69 -8.39
C LEU A 56 5.93 -0.56 -8.26
N HIS A 57 7.10 -0.81 -7.66
CA HIS A 57 8.04 0.28 -7.40
C HIS A 57 8.59 0.88 -8.70
N THR A 58 8.36 0.25 -9.84
CA THR A 58 8.78 0.78 -11.13
C THR A 58 7.68 1.58 -11.83
N GLN A 59 6.48 1.60 -11.27
CA GLN A 59 5.35 2.31 -11.87
C GLN A 59 5.26 3.74 -11.33
N SER A 60 4.50 4.57 -12.04
CA SER A 60 4.28 5.93 -11.56
C SER A 60 3.40 5.92 -10.32
N THR A 61 3.59 6.92 -9.48
CA THR A 61 2.81 7.04 -8.25
C THR A 61 1.32 7.11 -8.53
N ASP A 62 0.92 7.92 -9.50
CA ASP A 62 -0.49 8.07 -9.84
C ASP A 62 -1.09 6.75 -10.30
N TYR A 63 -0.35 5.99 -11.08
CA TYR A 63 -0.82 4.69 -11.55
C TYR A 63 -1.06 3.75 -10.38
N ILE A 64 -0.12 3.72 -9.43
CA ILE A 64 -0.24 2.83 -8.27
C ILE A 64 -1.42 3.25 -7.39
N VAL A 65 -1.63 4.55 -7.21
CA VAL A 65 -2.75 5.04 -6.41
C VAL A 65 -4.07 4.57 -7.02
N GLU A 66 -4.18 4.63 -8.34
CA GLU A 66 -5.39 4.16 -9.02
C GLU A 66 -5.56 2.65 -8.89
N ASP A 67 -4.46 1.90 -8.97
CA ASP A 67 -4.50 0.46 -8.76
C ASP A 67 -4.96 0.11 -7.35
N ILE A 68 -4.49 0.86 -6.37
CA ILE A 68 -4.91 0.65 -4.99
C ILE A 68 -6.41 0.91 -4.85
N ALA A 69 -6.89 1.98 -5.45
CA ALA A 69 -8.31 2.32 -5.39
C ALA A 69 -9.15 1.20 -6.00
N GLU A 70 -8.70 0.65 -7.10
CA GLU A 70 -9.41 -0.45 -7.76
C GLU A 70 -9.39 -1.69 -6.89
N TYR A 71 -8.25 -2.01 -6.30
CA TYR A 71 -8.13 -3.14 -5.40
C TYR A 71 -9.12 -3.03 -4.24
N LEU A 72 -9.20 -1.84 -3.65
CA LEU A 72 -10.11 -1.59 -2.54
C LEU A 72 -11.56 -1.74 -2.97
N GLY A 73 -11.89 -1.20 -4.14
CA GLY A 73 -13.25 -1.31 -4.67
C GLY A 73 -13.65 -2.76 -4.89
N ASN A 74 -12.74 -3.57 -5.39
CA ASN A 74 -13.03 -4.99 -5.63
C ASN A 74 -13.26 -5.76 -4.34
N ARG A 75 -12.77 -5.23 -3.23
CA ARG A 75 -12.98 -5.85 -1.92
C ARG A 75 -14.11 -5.21 -1.14
N GLY A 76 -14.83 -4.29 -1.76
CA GLY A 76 -15.95 -3.64 -1.11
C GLY A 76 -15.54 -2.62 -0.05
N VAL A 77 -14.32 -2.15 -0.11
CA VAL A 77 -13.82 -1.15 0.84
C VAL A 77 -13.93 0.22 0.20
N LYS A 78 -14.61 1.12 0.87
CA LYS A 78 -14.81 2.47 0.35
C LYS A 78 -13.69 3.40 0.82
N ILE A 79 -13.32 4.31 -0.06
CA ILE A 79 -12.31 5.31 0.27
C ILE A 79 -12.92 6.57 0.92
#